data_f296c7e0231986608aeb8626414405a1
#
_entry.id   f296c7e0231986608aeb8626414405a1
#
_cell.length_a   1.000
_cell.length_b   1.000
_cell.length_c   1.000
_cell.angle_alpha   90.00
_cell.angle_beta   90.00
_cell.angle_gamma   90.00
#
_symmetry.space_group_name_H-M   'P 1'
#
loop_
_entity.id
_entity.type
_entity.pdbx_description
1 polymer ?
#
loop_
_entity_poly.entity_id
_entity_poly.type
_entity_poly.pdbx_seq_one_letter_code
_entity_poly.pdbx_strand_id
1 'polypeptide(L)'
;MIMKKLLLLFPLLLSCLWGIAADEFRVAELRCEYRDNPLAINTLTPQFSWQTLSVGRGFLQAGYQIQVASDPADLARGRKLLWDEQRKSDVSLHVRYAGRTLKPGQRYYWRVRVSDAAGNYSPWSEIRSFAVGLLDGSDWDGARWIAFEELPDSLRVVPGQEFNKIKIGDRKTALNRLPQFRREVKVTKPVERATVYVSGLGQFELFLNGAKVGDNFLDPAWSDYDRQVCYQTFDISEELQPGGNVFGVMLRSEEHTSELQ
;
A
#
# COMPACT_ATOMS: atom_id res chain seq x y z
N MET A 1 85.13 31.19 -21.43
CA MET A 1 83.69 31.57 -21.46
C MET A 1 82.92 30.36 -21.02
N ILE A 2 82.63 30.26 -19.70
CA ILE A 2 82.07 29.08 -19.07
C ILE A 2 80.64 29.38 -18.64
N MET A 3 79.66 28.85 -19.30
CA MET A 3 78.26 28.92 -18.94
C MET A 3 77.93 27.98 -17.77
N LYS A 4 77.61 28.55 -16.62
CA LYS A 4 77.07 27.83 -15.45
C LYS A 4 75.62 27.49 -15.71
N LYS A 5 75.26 26.18 -15.83
CA LYS A 5 73.90 25.69 -15.84
C LYS A 5 73.40 25.67 -14.39
N LEU A 6 72.39 26.46 -14.08
CA LEU A 6 71.68 26.48 -12.82
C LEU A 6 70.58 25.42 -12.89
N LEU A 7 70.70 24.36 -12.15
CA LEU A 7 69.65 23.30 -11.98
C LEU A 7 68.71 23.74 -10.88
N LEU A 8 67.49 24.13 -11.27
CA LEU A 8 66.39 24.38 -10.31
C LEU A 8 65.73 23.03 -9.98
N LEU A 9 65.94 22.53 -8.77
CA LEU A 9 65.18 21.43 -8.18
C LEU A 9 63.84 21.97 -7.70
N PHE A 10 62.77 21.57 -8.36
CA PHE A 10 61.40 21.80 -7.91
C PHE A 10 61.00 20.65 -6.97
N PRO A 11 60.67 20.89 -5.69
CA PRO A 11 60.17 19.82 -4.84
C PRO A 11 58.68 19.57 -5.21
N LEU A 12 58.44 18.41 -5.79
CA LEU A 12 57.12 17.89 -6.01
C LEU A 12 56.46 17.53 -4.67
N LEU A 13 55.74 18.45 -4.06
CA LEU A 13 54.84 18.15 -2.93
C LEU A 13 53.71 17.31 -3.42
N LEU A 14 53.89 15.98 -3.31
CA LEU A 14 52.82 15.01 -3.50
C LEU A 14 51.92 15.06 -2.24
N SER A 15 50.94 15.98 -2.24
CA SER A 15 49.86 15.95 -1.24
C SER A 15 49.02 14.70 -1.51
N CYS A 16 49.27 13.61 -0.79
CA CYS A 16 48.35 12.51 -0.63
C CYS A 16 47.09 13.05 0.02
N LEU A 17 46.11 13.48 -0.79
CA LEU A 17 44.72 13.58 -0.38
C LEU A 17 44.26 12.16 -0.10
N TRP A 18 44.43 11.73 1.12
CA TRP A 18 43.68 10.62 1.64
C TRP A 18 42.20 11.09 1.68
N GLY A 19 41.48 10.90 0.58
CA GLY A 19 40.06 10.97 0.61
C GLY A 19 39.61 9.92 1.61
N ILE A 20 39.17 10.34 2.78
CA ILE A 20 38.37 9.51 3.68
C ILE A 20 37.14 9.19 2.83
N ALA A 21 37.10 7.96 2.30
CA ALA A 21 35.87 7.46 1.69
C ALA A 21 34.83 7.54 2.81
N ALA A 22 33.94 8.51 2.73
CA ALA A 22 32.79 8.53 3.62
C ALA A 22 32.12 7.17 3.50
N ASP A 23 31.91 6.50 4.60
CA ASP A 23 31.17 5.24 4.62
C ASP A 23 29.87 5.43 3.86
N GLU A 24 29.80 4.84 2.67
CA GLU A 24 28.63 4.94 1.84
C GLU A 24 27.53 4.10 2.48
N PHE A 25 26.52 4.77 3.01
CA PHE A 25 25.37 4.13 3.59
C PHE A 25 24.09 4.67 2.97
N ARG A 26 23.09 3.80 2.89
CA ARG A 26 21.80 4.11 2.28
C ARG A 26 20.65 3.42 2.98
N VAL A 27 19.46 3.96 2.81
CA VAL A 27 18.23 3.36 3.29
C VAL A 27 17.70 2.36 2.28
N ALA A 28 17.17 1.23 2.77
CA ALA A 28 16.55 0.16 1.99
C ALA A 28 15.37 -0.45 2.76
N GLU A 29 14.66 -1.39 2.16
CA GLU A 29 13.56 -2.15 2.77
C GLU A 29 12.53 -1.26 3.50
N LEU A 30 12.05 -0.24 2.79
CA LEU A 30 11.06 0.69 3.32
C LEU A 30 9.70 -0.01 3.44
N ARG A 31 9.09 0.06 4.62
CA ARG A 31 7.78 -0.53 4.91
C ARG A 31 6.86 0.49 5.58
N CYS A 32 5.59 0.47 5.19
CA CYS A 32 4.50 1.15 5.87
C CYS A 32 3.50 0.09 6.34
N GLU A 33 3.18 0.05 7.65
CA GLU A 33 2.34 -1.00 8.24
C GLU A 33 2.82 -2.40 7.82
N TYR A 34 4.16 -2.64 7.87
CA TYR A 34 4.87 -3.89 7.51
C TYR A 34 4.76 -4.30 6.03
N ARG A 35 4.16 -3.47 5.19
CA ARG A 35 3.91 -3.77 3.77
C ARG A 35 4.69 -2.84 2.85
N ASP A 36 4.94 -3.31 1.66
CA ASP A 36 5.49 -2.51 0.57
C ASP A 36 4.34 -1.85 -0.19
N ASN A 37 4.36 -0.52 -0.27
CA ASN A 37 3.38 0.30 -0.98
C ASN A 37 1.90 -0.13 -0.75
N PRO A 38 1.42 -0.25 0.50
CA PRO A 38 0.08 -0.76 0.78
C PRO A 38 -1.01 0.12 0.14
N LEU A 39 -1.96 -0.53 -0.53
CA LEU A 39 -3.10 0.13 -1.19
C LEU A 39 -4.21 0.54 -0.22
N ALA A 40 -4.25 -0.07 0.97
CA ALA A 40 -5.21 0.28 2.02
C ALA A 40 -4.63 -0.09 3.39
N ILE A 41 -4.38 0.91 4.21
CA ILE A 41 -4.07 0.75 5.63
C ILE A 41 -5.30 1.16 6.45
N ASN A 42 -5.48 0.55 7.60
CA ASN A 42 -6.66 0.77 8.47
C ASN A 42 -6.39 1.78 9.60
N THR A 43 -5.47 2.71 9.40
CA THR A 43 -5.12 3.71 10.42
C THR A 43 -4.77 5.05 9.79
N LEU A 44 -5.06 6.14 10.52
CA LEU A 44 -4.65 7.50 10.17
C LEU A 44 -3.27 7.88 10.72
N THR A 45 -2.68 7.00 11.55
CA THR A 45 -1.35 7.19 12.15
C THR A 45 -0.43 6.01 11.85
N PRO A 46 -0.08 5.77 10.56
CA PRO A 46 0.71 4.62 10.18
C PRO A 46 2.10 4.60 10.81
N GLN A 47 2.68 3.41 10.85
CA GLN A 47 4.03 3.17 11.30
C GLN A 47 4.94 2.87 10.11
N PHE A 48 6.12 3.49 10.12
CA PHE A 48 7.15 3.32 9.10
C PHE A 48 8.34 2.55 9.66
N SER A 49 8.95 1.77 8.80
CA SER A 49 10.15 1.02 9.11
C SER A 49 11.08 0.98 7.91
N TRP A 50 12.38 0.89 8.16
CA TRP A 50 13.41 0.78 7.12
C TRP A 50 14.64 0.05 7.63
N GLN A 51 15.49 -0.37 6.71
CA GLN A 51 16.81 -0.88 7.01
C GLN A 51 17.88 0.07 6.50
N THR A 52 19.04 0.07 7.14
CA THR A 52 20.20 0.80 6.65
C THR A 52 21.24 -0.19 6.15
N LEU A 53 21.69 -0.01 4.92
CA LEU A 53 22.77 -0.74 4.31
C LEU A 53 24.02 0.13 4.31
N SER A 54 25.16 -0.42 4.74
CA SER A 54 26.46 0.26 4.73
C SER A 54 27.53 -0.66 4.13
N VAL A 55 28.45 -0.08 3.38
CA VAL A 55 29.63 -0.77 2.87
C VAL A 55 30.64 -1.02 4.01
N GLY A 56 30.74 -0.08 4.95
CA GLY A 56 31.59 -0.17 6.13
C GLY A 56 30.98 -1.07 7.20
N ARG A 57 31.85 -1.67 8.03
CA ARG A 57 31.41 -2.41 9.23
C ARG A 57 31.17 -1.44 10.38
N GLY A 58 30.16 -1.75 11.21
CA GLY A 58 29.91 -1.01 12.45
C GLY A 58 29.17 0.30 12.26
N PHE A 59 28.51 0.51 11.11
CA PHE A 59 27.60 1.66 10.95
C PHE A 59 26.48 1.60 11.99
N LEU A 60 26.28 2.71 12.69
CA LEU A 60 25.16 2.90 13.61
C LEU A 60 24.40 4.14 13.20
N GLN A 61 23.09 4.00 13.02
CA GLN A 61 22.20 5.14 12.82
C GLN A 61 22.18 6.00 14.09
N ALA A 62 22.45 7.30 13.94
CA ALA A 62 22.36 8.28 15.03
C ALA A 62 21.16 9.22 14.89
N GLY A 63 20.58 9.29 13.68
CA GLY A 63 19.39 10.10 13.43
C GLY A 63 18.71 9.70 12.14
N TYR A 64 17.52 10.27 11.93
CA TYR A 64 16.79 10.17 10.68
C TYR A 64 16.03 11.44 10.35
N GLN A 65 15.69 11.61 9.09
CA GLN A 65 14.68 12.56 8.64
C GLN A 65 13.69 11.85 7.75
N ILE A 66 12.40 11.97 8.08
CA ILE A 66 11.30 11.38 7.32
C ILE A 66 10.37 12.47 6.80
N GLN A 67 9.91 12.32 5.57
CA GLN A 67 8.99 13.27 4.92
C GLN A 67 7.81 12.54 4.30
N VAL A 68 6.63 13.14 4.41
CA VAL A 68 5.38 12.65 3.81
C VAL A 68 4.68 13.80 3.07
N ALA A 69 4.16 13.51 1.88
CA ALA A 69 3.34 14.44 1.09
C ALA A 69 2.21 13.71 0.37
N SER A 70 1.23 14.45 -0.14
CA SER A 70 0.13 13.91 -0.97
C SER A 70 0.50 13.79 -2.45
N ASP A 71 1.61 14.38 -2.87
CA ASP A 71 2.08 14.39 -4.24
C ASP A 71 3.57 14.04 -4.30
N PRO A 72 4.01 13.13 -5.19
CA PRO A 72 5.40 12.68 -5.25
C PRO A 72 6.34 13.78 -5.76
N ALA A 73 5.88 14.68 -6.63
CA ALA A 73 6.71 15.78 -7.13
C ALA A 73 6.90 16.87 -6.07
N ASP A 74 5.88 17.13 -5.25
CA ASP A 74 6.03 18.04 -4.10
C ASP A 74 6.95 17.42 -3.04
N LEU A 75 6.85 16.09 -2.80
CA LEU A 75 7.77 15.39 -1.91
C LEU A 75 9.22 15.46 -2.40
N ALA A 76 9.46 15.19 -3.69
CA ALA A 76 10.80 15.25 -4.28
C ALA A 76 11.45 16.63 -4.11
N ARG A 77 10.64 17.69 -4.20
CA ARG A 77 11.07 19.08 -4.03
C ARG A 77 11.06 19.56 -2.58
N GLY A 78 10.64 18.74 -1.62
CA GLY A 78 10.50 19.11 -0.22
C GLY A 78 9.47 20.21 0.04
N ARG A 79 8.36 20.23 -0.73
CA ARG A 79 7.31 21.25 -0.62
C ARG A 79 5.96 20.64 -0.25
N LYS A 80 5.07 21.45 0.33
CA LYS A 80 3.71 21.07 0.76
C LYS A 80 3.70 19.77 1.57
N LEU A 81 4.72 19.58 2.40
CA LEU A 81 4.85 18.40 3.22
C LEU A 81 3.72 18.34 4.25
N LEU A 82 3.16 17.16 4.43
CA LEU A 82 2.22 16.82 5.50
C LEU A 82 2.97 16.51 6.78
N TRP A 83 4.17 15.97 6.64
CA TRP A 83 5.08 15.66 7.75
C TRP A 83 6.53 15.83 7.30
N ASP A 84 7.30 16.47 8.12
CA ASP A 84 8.77 16.59 8.00
C ASP A 84 9.33 16.53 9.41
N GLU A 85 9.91 15.42 9.77
CA GLU A 85 10.50 15.22 11.08
C GLU A 85 11.96 14.82 10.97
N GLN A 86 12.81 15.57 11.67
CA GLN A 86 14.20 15.24 11.87
C GLN A 86 14.40 14.90 13.34
N ARG A 87 14.92 13.72 13.62
CA ARG A 87 15.09 13.21 14.98
C ARG A 87 16.46 12.57 15.17
N LYS A 88 17.12 12.87 16.31
CA LYS A 88 18.28 12.12 16.77
C LYS A 88 17.79 10.84 17.41
N SER A 89 17.97 9.71 16.75
CA SER A 89 17.47 8.40 17.19
C SER A 89 18.07 7.30 16.34
N ASP A 90 18.35 6.18 16.95
CA ASP A 90 18.74 4.91 16.32
C ASP A 90 17.53 4.06 15.91
N VAL A 91 16.31 4.52 16.23
CA VAL A 91 15.07 3.82 15.90
C VAL A 91 14.84 3.86 14.39
N SER A 92 14.63 2.68 13.79
CA SER A 92 14.27 2.49 12.39
C SER A 92 13.04 1.61 12.19
N LEU A 93 12.41 1.21 13.30
CA LEU A 93 11.20 0.38 13.31
C LEU A 93 10.07 1.09 14.04
N HIS A 94 8.85 0.93 13.53
CA HIS A 94 7.63 1.46 14.15
C HIS A 94 7.63 2.98 14.39
N VAL A 95 8.27 3.73 13.50
CA VAL A 95 8.24 5.20 13.55
C VAL A 95 6.84 5.66 13.19
N ARG A 96 6.10 6.14 14.18
CA ARG A 96 4.70 6.52 14.03
C ARG A 96 4.56 7.87 13.35
N TYR A 97 3.65 7.95 12.39
CA TYR A 97 3.26 9.20 11.74
C TYR A 97 2.73 10.21 12.76
N ALA A 98 3.26 11.42 12.72
CA ALA A 98 2.89 12.53 13.59
C ALA A 98 2.65 13.85 12.81
N GLY A 99 2.36 13.74 11.52
CA GLY A 99 2.07 14.88 10.66
C GLY A 99 0.62 15.33 10.69
N ARG A 100 0.22 16.08 9.66
CA ARG A 100 -1.18 16.53 9.47
C ARG A 100 -2.10 15.33 9.25
N THR A 101 -3.35 15.45 9.70
CA THR A 101 -4.36 14.39 9.57
C THR A 101 -4.48 13.86 8.16
N LEU A 102 -4.32 12.56 8.01
CA LEU A 102 -4.53 11.83 6.77
C LEU A 102 -6.04 11.64 6.53
N LYS A 103 -6.42 11.32 5.30
CA LYS A 103 -7.83 11.11 4.92
C LYS A 103 -8.03 9.71 4.36
N PRO A 104 -9.14 9.04 4.67
CA PRO A 104 -9.53 7.80 4.04
C PRO A 104 -9.59 7.91 2.50
N GLY A 105 -9.33 6.82 1.80
CA GLY A 105 -9.34 6.76 0.34
C GLY A 105 -8.23 7.53 -0.36
N GLN A 106 -7.29 8.13 0.37
CA GLN A 106 -6.23 8.94 -0.20
C GLN A 106 -4.89 8.21 -0.19
N ARG A 107 -4.09 8.43 -1.27
CA ARG A 107 -2.71 7.95 -1.40
C ARG A 107 -1.75 9.04 -0.97
N TYR A 108 -0.68 8.64 -0.31
CA TYR A 108 0.41 9.47 0.19
C TYR A 108 1.74 8.88 -0.23
N TYR A 109 2.78 9.72 -0.21
CA TYR A 109 4.13 9.36 -0.59
C TYR A 109 5.08 9.75 0.52
N TRP A 110 6.12 8.95 0.73
CA TRP A 110 7.09 9.19 1.77
C TRP A 110 8.49 8.79 1.37
N ARG A 111 9.45 9.38 2.04
CA ARG A 111 10.88 9.07 1.93
C ARG A 111 11.55 9.30 3.26
N VAL A 112 12.71 8.67 3.45
CA VAL A 112 13.50 8.81 4.66
C VAL A 112 14.99 8.86 4.30
N ARG A 113 15.78 9.52 5.12
CA ARG A 113 17.24 9.46 5.13
C ARG A 113 17.73 9.32 6.56
N VAL A 114 18.89 8.73 6.73
CA VAL A 114 19.48 8.49 8.05
C VAL A 114 20.80 9.21 8.20
N SER A 115 21.22 9.48 9.43
CA SER A 115 22.51 10.10 9.69
C SER A 115 23.38 9.21 10.59
N ASP A 116 24.69 9.33 10.42
CA ASP A 116 25.72 8.77 11.30
C ASP A 116 25.92 9.64 12.56
N ALA A 117 26.82 9.22 13.44
CA ALA A 117 27.18 9.94 14.66
C ALA A 117 27.87 11.28 14.39
N ALA A 118 28.51 11.44 13.23
CA ALA A 118 29.14 12.70 12.80
C ALA A 118 28.14 13.70 12.23
N GLY A 119 26.89 13.28 12.01
CA GLY A 119 25.82 14.10 11.44
C GLY A 119 25.76 14.10 9.90
N ASN A 120 26.51 13.21 9.23
CA ASN A 120 26.41 13.04 7.78
C ASN A 120 25.14 12.28 7.44
N TYR A 121 24.40 12.78 6.45
CA TYR A 121 23.18 12.14 5.99
C TYR A 121 23.42 11.23 4.79
N SER A 122 22.72 10.10 4.75
CA SER A 122 22.58 9.32 3.53
C SER A 122 21.88 10.14 2.44
N PRO A 123 21.97 9.72 1.17
CA PRO A 123 21.00 10.14 0.18
C PRO A 123 19.56 9.84 0.67
N TRP A 124 18.57 10.58 0.15
CA TRP A 124 17.18 10.22 0.37
C TRP A 124 16.91 8.81 -0.19
N SER A 125 16.08 8.06 0.50
CA SER A 125 15.55 6.81 -0.04
C SER A 125 14.76 7.05 -1.33
N GLU A 126 14.47 5.99 -2.04
CA GLU A 126 13.40 6.02 -3.03
C GLU A 126 12.08 6.51 -2.40
N ILE A 127 11.21 7.08 -3.24
CA ILE A 127 9.87 7.47 -2.81
C ILE A 127 9.00 6.23 -2.80
N ARG A 128 8.39 5.95 -1.67
CA ARG A 128 7.39 4.89 -1.49
C ARG A 128 6.02 5.50 -1.28
N SER A 129 4.98 4.71 -1.54
CA SER A 129 3.60 5.14 -1.36
C SER A 129 2.87 4.32 -0.31
N PHE A 130 1.81 4.87 0.21
CA PHE A 130 0.79 4.15 0.95
C PHE A 130 -0.56 4.83 0.74
N ALA A 131 -1.64 4.09 0.87
CA ALA A 131 -2.98 4.68 0.86
C ALA A 131 -3.73 4.29 2.12
N VAL A 132 -4.50 5.24 2.65
CA VAL A 132 -5.45 4.96 3.73
C VAL A 132 -6.68 4.32 3.11
N GLY A 133 -7.11 3.20 3.64
CA GLY A 133 -8.33 2.52 3.24
C GLY A 133 -9.60 3.28 3.64
N LEU A 134 -10.74 2.65 3.46
CA LEU A 134 -12.02 3.13 3.99
C LEU A 134 -12.14 2.65 5.43
N LEU A 135 -12.31 3.56 6.38
CA LEU A 135 -12.21 3.25 7.80
C LEU A 135 -13.58 3.09 8.47
N ASP A 136 -14.60 3.70 7.89
CA ASP A 136 -15.97 3.57 8.38
C ASP A 136 -17.00 3.60 7.25
N GLY A 137 -18.29 3.44 7.59
CA GLY A 137 -19.37 3.38 6.62
C GLY A 137 -19.55 4.66 5.80
N SER A 138 -19.17 5.83 6.32
CA SER A 138 -19.29 7.11 5.61
C SER A 138 -18.26 7.26 4.49
N ASP A 139 -17.15 6.55 4.57
CA ASP A 139 -16.08 6.59 3.57
C ASP A 139 -16.47 5.88 2.25
N TRP A 140 -17.56 5.09 2.28
CA TRP A 140 -18.05 4.35 1.11
C TRP A 140 -18.85 5.19 0.11
N ASP A 141 -19.00 6.50 0.35
CA ASP A 141 -19.62 7.47 -0.55
C ASP A 141 -20.98 7.01 -1.11
N GLY A 142 -21.84 6.48 -0.23
CA GLY A 142 -23.18 6.03 -0.58
C GLY A 142 -23.25 4.69 -1.32
N ALA A 143 -22.15 3.92 -1.39
CA ALA A 143 -22.19 2.54 -1.86
C ALA A 143 -23.19 1.72 -1.03
N ARG A 144 -23.89 0.80 -1.68
CA ARG A 144 -24.92 -0.02 -1.06
C ARG A 144 -24.66 -1.49 -1.35
N TRP A 145 -25.09 -2.32 -0.42
CA TRP A 145 -25.17 -3.75 -0.65
C TRP A 145 -26.16 -4.05 -1.78
N ILE A 146 -25.76 -4.96 -2.64
CA ILE A 146 -26.61 -5.48 -3.72
C ILE A 146 -26.72 -6.99 -3.56
N ALA A 147 -27.88 -7.54 -3.88
CA ALA A 147 -28.14 -8.96 -3.83
C ALA A 147 -28.88 -9.41 -5.08
N PHE A 148 -28.86 -10.69 -5.38
CA PHE A 148 -29.64 -11.28 -6.46
C PHE A 148 -31.14 -11.23 -6.15
N GLU A 149 -31.51 -11.50 -4.92
CA GLU A 149 -32.90 -11.43 -4.44
C GLU A 149 -32.91 -11.05 -2.95
N GLU A 150 -34.01 -10.45 -2.52
CA GLU A 150 -34.25 -10.18 -1.12
C GLU A 150 -35.07 -11.35 -0.54
N LEU A 151 -34.46 -12.10 0.39
CA LEU A 151 -35.14 -13.20 1.08
C LEU A 151 -35.80 -12.68 2.35
N PRO A 152 -37.09 -13.03 2.61
CA PRO A 152 -37.71 -12.78 3.92
C PRO A 152 -36.89 -13.42 5.04
N ASP A 153 -36.87 -12.81 6.23
CA ASP A 153 -36.09 -13.30 7.37
C ASP A 153 -36.37 -14.78 7.73
N SER A 154 -37.64 -15.23 7.53
CA SER A 154 -38.00 -16.63 7.73
C SER A 154 -37.33 -17.61 6.74
N LEU A 155 -36.70 -17.08 5.69
CA LEU A 155 -36.00 -17.83 4.67
C LEU A 155 -34.49 -17.65 4.71
N ARG A 156 -33.96 -16.81 5.58
CA ARG A 156 -32.50 -16.65 5.77
C ARG A 156 -31.98 -17.83 6.55
N VAL A 157 -31.01 -18.52 5.99
CA VAL A 157 -30.24 -19.55 6.69
C VAL A 157 -29.08 -18.85 7.37
N VAL A 158 -28.93 -19.03 8.67
CA VAL A 158 -27.76 -18.54 9.40
C VAL A 158 -26.62 -19.50 9.10
N PRO A 159 -25.49 -19.03 8.57
CA PRO A 159 -24.32 -19.85 8.33
C PRO A 159 -23.93 -20.65 9.58
N GLY A 160 -23.63 -21.94 9.43
CA GLY A 160 -23.30 -22.84 10.53
C GLY A 160 -24.50 -23.51 11.24
N GLN A 161 -25.72 -23.19 10.88
CA GLN A 161 -26.94 -23.86 11.40
C GLN A 161 -27.54 -24.92 10.45
N GLU A 162 -26.88 -25.21 9.35
CA GLU A 162 -27.34 -26.15 8.32
C GLU A 162 -27.46 -27.57 8.85
N PHE A 163 -26.76 -27.91 9.92
CA PHE A 163 -26.83 -29.23 10.56
C PHE A 163 -28.11 -29.46 11.37
N ASN A 164 -28.83 -28.41 11.72
CA ASN A 164 -30.13 -28.53 12.37
C ASN A 164 -31.24 -28.65 11.30
N LYS A 165 -31.38 -29.79 10.72
CA LYS A 165 -32.44 -30.36 9.87
C LYS A 165 -33.73 -29.53 9.72
N ILE A 166 -33.64 -28.23 9.55
CA ILE A 166 -34.74 -27.40 9.14
C ILE A 166 -35.01 -27.81 7.69
N LYS A 167 -36.19 -28.33 7.44
CA LYS A 167 -36.64 -28.71 6.10
C LYS A 167 -36.54 -27.50 5.20
N ILE A 168 -35.48 -27.45 4.39
CA ILE A 168 -35.18 -26.32 3.49
C ILE A 168 -36.17 -26.25 2.32
N GLY A 169 -37.09 -27.25 2.16
CA GLY A 169 -38.10 -27.27 1.14
C GLY A 169 -37.56 -26.94 -0.25
N ASP A 170 -38.32 -26.21 -1.05
CA ASP A 170 -37.93 -25.77 -2.40
C ASP A 170 -36.75 -24.79 -2.47
N ARG A 171 -36.13 -24.47 -1.33
CA ARG A 171 -34.96 -23.59 -1.21
C ARG A 171 -33.67 -24.17 -1.74
N LYS A 172 -33.55 -25.49 -1.87
CA LYS A 172 -32.36 -26.13 -2.46
C LYS A 172 -31.97 -25.55 -3.80
N THR A 173 -32.95 -25.09 -4.58
CA THR A 173 -32.71 -24.46 -5.88
C THR A 173 -32.26 -23.02 -5.81
N ALA A 174 -32.63 -22.26 -4.77
CA ALA A 174 -32.22 -20.87 -4.59
C ALA A 174 -30.78 -20.76 -4.03
N LEU A 175 -30.40 -21.70 -3.13
CA LEU A 175 -29.08 -21.73 -2.48
C LEU A 175 -27.93 -22.13 -3.43
N ASN A 176 -28.24 -22.80 -4.54
CA ASN A 176 -27.26 -23.27 -5.52
C ASN A 176 -26.96 -22.25 -6.65
N ARG A 177 -27.41 -21.01 -6.52
CA ARG A 177 -27.14 -19.98 -7.51
C ARG A 177 -25.89 -19.23 -7.17
N LEU A 178 -24.97 -19.13 -8.13
CA LEU A 178 -23.80 -18.26 -8.07
C LEU A 178 -24.15 -16.93 -8.76
N PRO A 179 -24.49 -15.89 -8.00
CA PRO A 179 -24.86 -14.61 -8.63
C PRO A 179 -23.68 -14.00 -9.35
N GLN A 180 -23.95 -13.49 -10.52
CA GLN A 180 -23.02 -12.70 -11.31
C GLN A 180 -23.59 -11.29 -11.47
N PHE A 181 -22.81 -10.30 -11.05
CA PHE A 181 -23.18 -8.91 -11.18
C PHE A 181 -22.37 -8.30 -12.31
N ARG A 182 -23.00 -7.43 -13.10
CA ARG A 182 -22.37 -6.74 -14.20
C ARG A 182 -22.76 -5.26 -14.19
N ARG A 183 -21.76 -4.39 -14.36
CA ARG A 183 -21.96 -2.95 -14.48
C ARG A 183 -21.11 -2.37 -15.58
N GLU A 184 -21.72 -1.56 -16.43
CA GLU A 184 -21.02 -0.74 -17.42
C GLU A 184 -20.70 0.63 -16.82
N VAL A 185 -19.49 1.10 -17.07
CA VAL A 185 -19.01 2.43 -16.66
C VAL A 185 -18.33 3.09 -17.84
N LYS A 186 -18.63 4.36 -18.08
CA LYS A 186 -18.02 5.14 -19.15
C LYS A 186 -16.98 6.11 -18.57
N VAL A 187 -15.73 5.92 -18.97
CA VAL A 187 -14.63 6.83 -18.63
C VAL A 187 -14.53 7.90 -19.72
N THR A 188 -14.84 9.14 -19.35
CA THR A 188 -14.89 10.28 -20.28
C THR A 188 -13.74 11.27 -20.16
N LYS A 189 -12.91 11.11 -19.12
CA LYS A 189 -11.75 11.95 -18.83
C LYS A 189 -10.51 11.09 -18.68
N PRO A 190 -9.32 11.62 -18.94
CA PRO A 190 -8.08 10.92 -18.57
C PRO A 190 -8.10 10.56 -17.08
N VAL A 191 -7.78 9.31 -16.78
CA VAL A 191 -7.68 8.79 -15.42
C VAL A 191 -6.21 8.70 -15.06
N GLU A 192 -5.80 9.42 -14.04
CA GLU A 192 -4.45 9.32 -13.48
C GLU A 192 -4.34 8.12 -12.54
N ARG A 193 -5.40 7.86 -11.82
CA ARG A 193 -5.49 6.74 -10.87
C ARG A 193 -6.93 6.30 -10.65
N ALA A 194 -7.13 4.99 -10.55
CA ALA A 194 -8.40 4.39 -10.21
C ALA A 194 -8.21 3.29 -9.16
N THR A 195 -8.99 3.35 -8.10
CA THR A 195 -8.99 2.36 -7.03
C THR A 195 -10.39 1.79 -6.88
N VAL A 196 -10.48 0.47 -6.79
CA VAL A 196 -11.74 -0.23 -6.49
C VAL A 196 -11.67 -0.77 -5.07
N TYR A 197 -12.71 -0.46 -4.31
CA TYR A 197 -12.99 -1.07 -3.02
C TYR A 197 -14.20 -1.98 -3.20
N VAL A 198 -14.06 -3.25 -2.86
CA VAL A 198 -15.11 -4.23 -3.04
C VAL A 198 -15.20 -5.15 -1.84
N SER A 199 -16.43 -5.44 -1.44
CA SER A 199 -16.73 -6.36 -0.34
C SER A 199 -17.83 -7.33 -0.77
N GLY A 200 -17.80 -8.54 -0.21
CA GLY A 200 -18.82 -9.57 -0.40
C GLY A 200 -19.08 -10.31 0.90
N LEU A 201 -20.33 -10.68 1.13
CA LEU A 201 -20.69 -11.66 2.14
C LEU A 201 -20.52 -13.04 1.50
N GLY A 202 -19.31 -13.56 1.56
CA GLY A 202 -18.80 -14.70 0.82
C GLY A 202 -17.62 -14.30 -0.08
N GLN A 203 -17.04 -15.28 -0.74
CA GLN A 203 -15.92 -15.06 -1.64
C GLN A 203 -16.40 -14.49 -2.97
N PHE A 204 -15.57 -13.65 -3.57
CA PHE A 204 -15.85 -13.10 -4.89
C PHE A 204 -14.61 -13.09 -5.79
N GLU A 205 -14.84 -13.01 -7.07
CA GLU A 205 -13.86 -12.67 -8.08
C GLU A 205 -14.33 -11.41 -8.82
N LEU A 206 -13.44 -10.43 -8.91
CA LEU A 206 -13.66 -9.19 -9.65
C LEU A 206 -13.05 -9.30 -11.04
N PHE A 207 -13.81 -8.85 -12.03
CA PHE A 207 -13.36 -8.78 -13.43
C PHE A 207 -13.52 -7.36 -13.96
N LEU A 208 -12.60 -6.95 -14.81
CA LEU A 208 -12.68 -5.71 -15.57
C LEU A 208 -12.43 -6.03 -17.06
N ASN A 209 -13.35 -5.66 -17.92
CA ASN A 209 -13.29 -5.90 -19.36
C ASN A 209 -13.03 -7.37 -19.75
N GLY A 210 -13.51 -8.30 -18.92
CA GLY A 210 -13.36 -9.74 -19.14
C GLY A 210 -12.09 -10.37 -18.54
N ALA A 211 -11.16 -9.55 -18.03
CA ALA A 211 -9.97 -10.03 -17.33
C ALA A 211 -10.18 -10.01 -15.81
N LYS A 212 -9.66 -11.00 -15.09
CA LYS A 212 -9.66 -11.01 -13.63
C LYS A 212 -8.78 -9.88 -13.10
N VAL A 213 -9.27 -9.14 -12.10
CA VAL A 213 -8.53 -8.09 -11.41
C VAL A 213 -7.79 -8.69 -10.23
N GLY A 214 -6.46 -8.47 -10.20
CA GLY A 214 -5.59 -9.03 -9.18
C GLY A 214 -5.38 -10.54 -9.31
N ASP A 215 -4.51 -11.06 -8.46
CA ASP A 215 -4.10 -12.47 -8.41
C ASP A 215 -4.60 -13.20 -7.15
N ASN A 216 -5.39 -12.50 -6.34
CA ASN A 216 -5.93 -13.04 -5.11
C ASN A 216 -6.82 -14.26 -5.36
N PHE A 217 -6.84 -15.14 -4.38
CA PHE A 217 -7.67 -16.34 -4.38
C PHE A 217 -8.41 -16.43 -3.03
N LEU A 218 -9.70 -16.78 -3.06
CA LEU A 218 -10.56 -16.91 -1.90
C LEU A 218 -10.71 -15.61 -1.09
N ASP A 219 -10.92 -14.48 -1.77
CA ASP A 219 -11.13 -13.16 -1.16
C ASP A 219 -12.62 -12.80 -1.03
N PRO A 220 -12.96 -11.98 -0.01
CA PRO A 220 -12.16 -11.54 1.12
C PRO A 220 -11.96 -12.64 2.15
N ALA A 221 -11.06 -12.41 3.12
CA ALA A 221 -10.92 -13.30 4.25
C ALA A 221 -12.25 -13.40 5.03
N TRP A 222 -12.53 -14.60 5.52
CA TRP A 222 -13.73 -14.84 6.31
C TRP A 222 -13.70 -14.09 7.64
N SER A 223 -14.83 -13.52 8.05
CA SER A 223 -14.99 -12.77 9.28
C SER A 223 -16.37 -13.01 9.89
N ASP A 224 -16.55 -12.65 11.15
CA ASP A 224 -17.85 -12.60 11.80
C ASP A 224 -18.65 -11.42 11.23
N TYR A 225 -19.56 -11.69 10.28
CA TYR A 225 -20.29 -10.66 9.54
C TYR A 225 -21.21 -9.79 10.42
N ASP A 226 -21.59 -10.26 11.60
CA ASP A 226 -22.34 -9.46 12.58
C ASP A 226 -21.46 -8.38 13.22
N ARG A 227 -20.14 -8.53 13.14
CA ARG A 227 -19.16 -7.62 13.76
C ARG A 227 -18.30 -6.89 12.75
N GLN A 228 -17.83 -7.59 11.73
CA GLN A 228 -16.87 -7.06 10.78
C GLN A 228 -17.02 -7.71 9.43
N VAL A 229 -17.01 -6.91 8.39
CA VAL A 229 -16.93 -7.36 7.00
C VAL A 229 -15.62 -6.85 6.40
N CYS A 230 -14.82 -7.77 5.87
CA CYS A 230 -13.58 -7.44 5.17
C CYS A 230 -13.88 -6.95 3.75
N TYR A 231 -13.05 -6.07 3.22
CA TYR A 231 -13.09 -5.66 1.84
C TYR A 231 -11.71 -5.77 1.20
N GLN A 232 -11.68 -5.83 -0.12
CA GLN A 232 -10.47 -5.81 -0.92
C GLN A 232 -10.30 -4.47 -1.64
N THR A 233 -9.04 -4.13 -1.89
CA THR A 233 -8.67 -2.89 -2.59
C THR A 233 -7.77 -3.23 -3.76
N PHE A 234 -8.15 -2.78 -4.95
CA PHE A 234 -7.38 -2.97 -6.17
C PHE A 234 -7.05 -1.63 -6.82
N ASP A 235 -5.81 -1.48 -7.27
CA ASP A 235 -5.43 -0.40 -8.19
C ASP A 235 -5.69 -0.91 -9.61
N ILE A 236 -6.62 -0.28 -10.30
CA ILE A 236 -7.04 -0.66 -11.66
C ILE A 236 -6.70 0.43 -12.67
N SER A 237 -5.73 1.25 -12.36
CA SER A 237 -5.37 2.42 -13.17
C SER A 237 -4.91 2.04 -14.56
N GLU A 238 -4.20 0.92 -14.70
CA GLU A 238 -3.67 0.43 -15.97
C GLU A 238 -4.67 -0.38 -16.79
N GLU A 239 -5.68 -0.97 -16.13
CA GLU A 239 -6.71 -1.81 -16.77
C GLU A 239 -7.88 -1.01 -17.30
N LEU A 240 -8.10 0.22 -16.79
CA LEU A 240 -9.17 1.09 -17.27
C LEU A 240 -8.87 1.65 -18.65
N GLN A 241 -9.87 1.56 -19.51
CA GLN A 241 -9.78 2.06 -20.88
C GLN A 241 -10.59 3.36 -21.03
N PRO A 242 -10.15 4.29 -21.88
CA PRO A 242 -11.01 5.41 -22.30
C PRO A 242 -12.28 4.87 -22.97
N GLY A 243 -13.44 5.42 -22.62
CA GLY A 243 -14.73 4.98 -23.14
C GLY A 243 -15.42 3.98 -22.25
N GLY A 244 -16.01 2.94 -22.83
CA GLY A 244 -16.79 1.92 -22.11
C GLY A 244 -15.91 0.93 -21.38
N ASN A 245 -16.22 0.65 -20.12
CA ASN A 245 -15.62 -0.41 -19.31
C ASN A 245 -16.71 -1.25 -18.69
N VAL A 246 -16.45 -2.52 -18.48
CA VAL A 246 -17.40 -3.46 -17.90
C VAL A 246 -16.79 -4.11 -16.66
N PHE A 247 -17.40 -3.82 -15.52
CA PHE A 247 -17.12 -4.55 -14.28
C PHE A 247 -18.00 -5.79 -14.19
N GLY A 248 -17.41 -6.90 -13.81
CA GLY A 248 -18.09 -8.15 -13.48
C GLY A 248 -17.68 -8.61 -12.09
N VAL A 249 -18.64 -9.09 -11.31
CA VAL A 249 -18.35 -9.75 -10.03
C VAL A 249 -19.03 -11.09 -10.03
N MET A 250 -18.28 -12.14 -9.79
CA MET A 250 -18.79 -13.48 -9.53
C MET A 250 -18.71 -13.73 -8.03
N LEU A 251 -19.85 -13.94 -7.40
CA LEU A 251 -19.91 -14.22 -5.97
C LEU A 251 -20.01 -15.72 -5.77
N ARG A 252 -19.22 -16.25 -4.85
CA ARG A 252 -19.33 -17.64 -4.36
C ARG A 252 -19.93 -17.63 -2.96
N SER A 253 -20.89 -18.51 -2.70
CA SER A 253 -21.40 -18.70 -1.36
C SER A 253 -20.41 -19.51 -0.53
N GLU A 254 -20.41 -19.31 0.79
CA GLU A 254 -19.55 -20.02 1.72
C GLU A 254 -19.88 -21.53 1.79
N GLU A 255 -21.10 -21.90 1.48
CA GLU A 255 -21.57 -23.30 1.51
C GLU A 255 -20.80 -24.22 0.57
N HIS A 256 -20.27 -23.68 -0.54
CA HIS A 256 -19.49 -24.45 -1.50
C HIS A 256 -18.02 -24.65 -1.12
N THR A 257 -17.51 -23.91 -0.14
CA THR A 257 -16.11 -24.06 0.32
C THR A 257 -15.95 -25.13 1.38
N SER A 258 -17.02 -25.49 2.10
CA SER A 258 -17.01 -26.59 3.08
C SER A 258 -17.02 -27.99 2.43
N GLU A 259 -17.41 -28.08 1.15
CA GLU A 259 -17.39 -29.35 0.41
C GLU A 259 -16.02 -29.69 -0.22
N LEU A 260 -15.05 -28.78 -0.15
CA LEU A 260 -13.70 -28.98 -0.67
C LEU A 260 -12.66 -29.35 0.41
N GLN A 261 -13.09 -29.58 1.64
CA GLN A 261 -12.31 -30.16 2.72
C GLN A 261 -12.73 -31.61 2.95
#